data_e336713a281513bcf7883bba8d632b7b
#
_entry.id   e336713a281513bcf7883bba8d632b7b
#
_cell.length_a   1.000
_cell.length_b   1.000
_cell.length_c   1.000
_cell.angle_alpha   90.00
_cell.angle_beta   90.00
_cell.angle_gamma   90.00
#
_symmetry.space_group_name_H-M   'P 1'
#
loop_
_entity.id
_entity.type
_entity.pdbx_description
1 polymer ?
#
loop_
_entity_poly.entity_id
_entity_poly.type
_entity_poly.pdbx_seq_one_letter_code
_entity_poly.pdbx_strand_id
1 'polypeptide(L)'
;FHNDVLPAFKARYIDTGKVRLVHRNLPTPPANVAAAAAAVAICAAPGRYFDVAEVFMRDQAELRTTGAKPWFDAALAATGKTREQVETCLNDPATRAALQAQIAGAEAAGVEGTPTLFVNGKPVAGYSLDALSAAVDPLLRR
;
A
#
# COMPACT_ATOMS: atom_id res chain seq x y z
N PHE A 1 -0.36 -11.04 -1.24
CA PHE A 1 -1.21 -10.55 -0.14
C PHE A 1 -2.38 -9.72 -0.65
N HIS A 2 -2.12 -8.62 -1.36
CA HIS A 2 -3.14 -7.64 -1.74
C HIS A 2 -4.26 -8.26 -2.58
N ASN A 3 -3.92 -9.08 -3.57
CA ASN A 3 -4.92 -9.69 -4.46
C ASN A 3 -5.56 -10.95 -3.86
N ASP A 4 -4.84 -11.68 -3.01
CA ASP A 4 -5.24 -13.03 -2.59
C ASP A 4 -5.81 -13.08 -1.16
N VAL A 5 -5.32 -12.24 -0.26
CA VAL A 5 -5.66 -12.27 1.17
C VAL A 5 -6.46 -11.04 1.60
N LEU A 6 -6.06 -9.86 1.17
CA LEU A 6 -6.68 -8.61 1.62
C LEU A 6 -8.18 -8.52 1.35
N PRO A 7 -8.74 -8.98 0.21
CA PRO A 7 -10.18 -8.90 -0.01
C PRO A 7 -11.00 -9.64 1.05
N ALA A 8 -10.60 -10.85 1.42
CA ALA A 8 -11.27 -11.63 2.46
C ALA A 8 -11.08 -11.01 3.86
N PHE A 9 -9.87 -10.53 4.16
CA PHE A 9 -9.59 -9.84 5.41
C PHE A 9 -10.40 -8.54 5.53
N LYS A 10 -10.48 -7.78 4.45
CA LYS A 10 -11.27 -6.55 4.38
C LYS A 10 -12.74 -6.80 4.68
N ALA A 11 -13.35 -7.74 4.00
CA ALA A 11 -14.75 -8.10 4.21
C ALA A 11 -15.04 -8.56 5.65
N ARG A 12 -14.10 -9.30 6.25
CA ARG A 12 -14.29 -9.87 7.59
C ARG A 12 -14.07 -8.86 8.73
N TYR A 13 -13.12 -7.97 8.59
CA TYR A 13 -12.66 -7.12 9.69
C TYR A 13 -12.73 -5.62 9.42
N ILE A 14 -12.39 -5.16 8.23
CA ILE A 14 -12.32 -3.72 7.93
C ILE A 14 -13.71 -3.17 7.64
N ASP A 15 -14.46 -3.80 6.73
CA ASP A 15 -15.81 -3.36 6.34
C ASP A 15 -16.82 -3.49 7.49
N THR A 16 -16.52 -4.34 8.46
CA THR A 16 -17.33 -4.49 9.70
C THR A 16 -16.91 -3.54 10.80
N GLY A 17 -15.94 -2.65 10.56
CA GLY A 17 -15.49 -1.65 11.54
C GLY A 17 -14.65 -2.19 12.69
N LYS A 18 -14.23 -3.45 12.65
CA LYS A 18 -13.46 -4.11 13.72
C LYS A 18 -11.97 -3.76 13.67
N VAL A 19 -11.45 -3.49 12.49
CA VAL A 19 -10.02 -3.24 12.22
C VAL A 19 -9.87 -2.05 11.29
N ARG A 20 -8.87 -1.22 11.57
CA ARG A 20 -8.39 -0.17 10.67
C ARG A 20 -7.09 -0.64 10.01
N LEU A 21 -7.06 -0.63 8.69
CA LEU A 21 -5.84 -0.89 7.92
C LEU A 21 -5.04 0.40 7.75
N VAL A 22 -3.76 0.33 8.06
CA VAL A 22 -2.78 1.39 7.76
C VAL A 22 -1.72 0.79 6.84
N HIS A 23 -1.61 1.33 5.64
CA HIS A 23 -0.62 0.94 4.64
C HIS A 23 0.62 1.83 4.75
N ARG A 24 1.80 1.22 4.74
CA ARG A 24 3.09 1.90 4.69
C ARG A 24 3.85 1.41 3.48
N ASN A 25 4.55 2.30 2.82
CA ASN A 25 5.32 1.98 1.62
C ASN A 25 6.76 1.61 1.98
N LEU A 26 7.22 0.50 1.41
CA LEU A 26 8.62 0.11 1.39
C LEU A 26 8.94 -0.32 -0.05
N PRO A 27 9.56 0.56 -0.86
CA PRO A 27 9.89 0.23 -2.24
C PRO A 27 10.83 -0.97 -2.33
N THR A 28 10.42 -1.97 -3.10
CA THR A 28 11.20 -3.16 -3.40
C THR A 28 11.66 -3.15 -4.85
N PRO A 29 12.64 -3.96 -5.27
CA PRO A 29 13.11 -3.96 -6.65
C PRO A 29 12.00 -4.20 -7.69
N PRO A 30 11.97 -3.45 -8.78
CA PRO A 30 12.83 -2.31 -9.13
C PRO A 30 12.48 -1.06 -8.32
N ALA A 31 13.38 -0.64 -7.43
CA ALA A 31 13.10 0.35 -6.39
C ALA A 31 12.64 1.72 -6.91
N ASN A 32 13.16 2.16 -8.05
CA ASN A 32 12.77 3.43 -8.66
C ASN A 32 11.30 3.40 -9.14
N VAL A 33 10.85 2.29 -9.70
CA VAL A 33 9.45 2.10 -10.14
C VAL A 33 8.52 2.00 -8.94
N ALA A 34 8.90 1.22 -7.94
CA ALA A 34 8.13 1.06 -6.71
C ALA A 34 8.02 2.38 -5.92
N ALA A 35 9.10 3.16 -5.84
CA ALA A 35 9.09 4.48 -5.21
C ALA A 35 8.18 5.47 -5.95
N ALA A 36 8.22 5.47 -7.28
CA ALA A 36 7.32 6.31 -8.08
C ALA A 36 5.86 5.92 -7.90
N ALA A 37 5.54 4.63 -7.86
CA ALA A 37 4.19 4.13 -7.61
C ALA A 37 3.69 4.54 -6.22
N ALA A 38 4.52 4.40 -5.19
CA ALA A 38 4.22 4.85 -3.84
C ALA A 38 3.93 6.35 -3.77
N ALA A 39 4.73 7.16 -4.46
CA ALA A 39 4.55 8.61 -4.52
C ALA A 39 3.23 8.99 -5.21
N VAL A 40 2.83 8.30 -6.27
CA VAL A 40 1.53 8.53 -6.94
C VAL A 40 0.38 8.23 -5.97
N ALA A 41 0.44 7.16 -5.21
CA ALA A 41 -0.57 6.85 -4.20
C ALA A 41 -0.63 7.90 -3.09
N ILE A 42 0.52 8.39 -2.62
CA ILE A 42 0.60 9.48 -1.63
C ILE A 42 -0.02 10.76 -2.19
N CYS A 43 0.12 11.03 -3.48
CA CYS A 43 -0.41 12.22 -4.16
C CYS A 43 -1.88 12.11 -4.56
N ALA A 44 -2.54 11.01 -4.33
CA ALA A 44 -3.96 10.84 -4.62
C ALA A 44 -4.84 11.81 -3.83
N ALA A 45 -6.02 12.11 -4.35
CA ALA A 45 -7.00 12.90 -3.63
C ALA A 45 -7.39 12.22 -2.31
N PRO A 46 -7.86 12.97 -1.29
CA PRO A 46 -8.31 12.40 -0.03
C PRO A 46 -9.30 11.24 -0.24
N GLY A 47 -9.05 10.12 0.43
CA GLY A 47 -9.87 8.91 0.32
C GLY A 47 -9.56 8.02 -0.91
N ARG A 48 -8.62 8.40 -1.78
CA ARG A 48 -8.28 7.66 -3.00
C ARG A 48 -7.00 6.83 -2.93
N TYR A 49 -6.28 6.90 -1.81
CA TYR A 49 -5.01 6.19 -1.66
C TYR A 49 -5.12 4.70 -1.97
N PHE A 50 -6.10 4.02 -1.37
CA PHE A 50 -6.28 2.57 -1.56
C PHE A 50 -6.81 2.22 -2.95
N ASP A 51 -7.57 3.10 -3.60
CA ASP A 51 -7.98 2.90 -4.99
C ASP A 51 -6.77 2.85 -5.92
N VAL A 52 -5.81 3.76 -5.71
CA VAL A 52 -4.55 3.80 -6.46
C VAL A 52 -3.69 2.58 -6.16
N ALA A 53 -3.51 2.25 -4.89
CA ALA A 53 -2.73 1.08 -4.47
C ALA A 53 -3.32 -0.23 -5.04
N GLU A 54 -4.65 -0.35 -5.08
CA GLU A 54 -5.33 -1.50 -5.65
C GLU A 54 -5.03 -1.65 -7.15
N VAL A 55 -5.08 -0.56 -7.92
CA VAL A 55 -4.75 -0.59 -9.35
C VAL A 55 -3.32 -1.08 -9.56
N PHE A 56 -2.35 -0.52 -8.85
CA PHE A 56 -0.96 -0.94 -8.96
C PHE A 56 -0.74 -2.42 -8.62
N MET A 57 -1.40 -2.92 -7.59
CA MET A 57 -1.23 -4.31 -7.16
C MET A 57 -2.00 -5.29 -8.05
N ARG A 58 -3.22 -4.95 -8.45
CA ARG A 58 -4.03 -5.79 -9.34
C ARG A 58 -3.36 -5.97 -10.69
N ASP A 59 -2.86 -4.88 -11.25
CA ASP A 59 -2.35 -4.83 -12.61
C ASP A 59 -0.82 -4.99 -12.65
N GLN A 60 -0.21 -5.50 -11.59
CA GLN A 60 1.25 -5.64 -11.46
C GLN A 60 1.88 -6.50 -12.57
N ALA A 61 1.15 -7.48 -13.10
CA ALA A 61 1.62 -8.30 -14.20
C ALA A 61 1.84 -7.48 -15.49
N GLU A 62 1.07 -6.42 -15.70
CA GLU A 62 1.20 -5.54 -16.88
C GLU A 62 2.54 -4.82 -16.92
N LEU A 63 3.12 -4.52 -15.77
CA LEU A 63 4.45 -3.92 -15.70
C LEU A 63 5.51 -4.74 -16.45
N ARG A 64 5.37 -6.06 -16.44
CA ARG A 64 6.29 -6.99 -17.09
C ARG A 64 5.98 -7.23 -18.58
N THR A 65 4.73 -7.04 -18.99
CA THR A 65 4.25 -7.37 -20.34
C THR A 65 4.11 -6.15 -21.23
N THR A 66 3.46 -5.09 -20.74
CA THR A 66 3.15 -3.85 -21.49
C THR A 66 4.01 -2.66 -21.05
N GLY A 67 4.80 -2.81 -20.00
CA GLY A 67 5.69 -1.78 -19.48
C GLY A 67 5.05 -0.86 -18.44
N ALA A 68 5.84 0.07 -17.93
CA ALA A 68 5.44 0.93 -16.82
C ALA A 68 4.40 1.98 -17.21
N LYS A 69 4.42 2.49 -18.45
CA LYS A 69 3.55 3.61 -18.83
C LYS A 69 2.05 3.28 -18.73
N PRO A 70 1.52 2.20 -19.33
CA PRO A 70 0.10 1.86 -19.17
C PRO A 70 -0.28 1.59 -17.72
N TRP A 71 0.60 0.97 -16.95
CA TRP A 71 0.41 0.68 -15.55
C TRP A 71 0.27 1.96 -14.71
N PHE A 72 1.14 2.95 -14.94
CA PHE A 72 1.03 4.26 -14.31
C PHE A 72 -0.20 5.04 -14.78
N ASP A 73 -0.52 5.01 -16.06
CA ASP A 73 -1.70 5.72 -16.61
C ASP A 73 -3.00 5.21 -15.97
N ALA A 74 -3.14 3.91 -15.77
CA ALA A 74 -4.28 3.33 -15.07
C ALA A 74 -4.39 3.82 -13.62
N ALA A 75 -3.27 3.86 -12.90
CA ALA A 75 -3.23 4.36 -11.52
C ALA A 75 -3.52 5.86 -11.43
N LEU A 76 -3.03 6.66 -12.38
CA LEU A 76 -3.34 8.10 -12.45
C LEU A 76 -4.84 8.36 -12.57
N ALA A 77 -5.56 7.56 -13.35
CA ALA A 77 -7.01 7.65 -13.45
C ALA A 77 -7.73 7.42 -12.11
N ALA A 78 -7.14 6.61 -11.23
CA ALA A 78 -7.69 6.31 -9.90
C ALA A 78 -7.40 7.40 -8.85
N THR A 79 -6.47 8.32 -9.12
CA THR A 79 -6.06 9.35 -8.14
C THR A 79 -7.15 10.38 -7.81
N GLY A 80 -8.15 10.56 -8.67
CA GLY A 80 -9.13 11.64 -8.54
C GLY A 80 -8.57 13.04 -8.84
N LYS A 81 -7.37 13.11 -9.44
CA LYS A 81 -6.66 14.34 -9.80
C LYS A 81 -6.28 14.33 -11.28
N THR A 82 -6.03 15.52 -11.83
CA THR A 82 -5.45 15.65 -13.17
C THR A 82 -3.98 15.22 -13.15
N ARG A 83 -3.44 14.88 -14.34
CA ARG A 83 -2.02 14.59 -14.51
C ARG A 83 -1.14 15.73 -13.97
N GLU A 84 -1.47 16.98 -14.32
CA GLU A 84 -0.73 18.15 -13.87
C GLU A 84 -0.72 18.28 -12.35
N GLN A 85 -1.87 18.06 -11.70
CA GLN A 85 -1.95 18.09 -10.22
C GLN A 85 -1.08 17.01 -9.57
N VAL A 86 -1.07 15.80 -10.15
CA VAL A 86 -0.21 14.72 -9.65
C VAL A 86 1.27 15.04 -9.87
N GLU A 87 1.65 15.54 -11.04
CA GLU A 87 3.03 15.94 -11.34
C GLU A 87 3.52 17.04 -10.39
N THR A 88 2.70 18.03 -10.09
CA THR A 88 3.01 19.07 -9.11
C THR A 88 3.27 18.46 -7.72
N CYS A 89 2.42 17.53 -7.29
CA CYS A 89 2.60 16.84 -6.02
C CYS A 89 3.86 15.96 -6.00
N LEU A 90 4.16 15.26 -7.08
CA LEU A 90 5.37 14.43 -7.18
C LEU A 90 6.66 15.24 -7.09
N ASN A 91 6.63 16.49 -7.56
CA ASN A 91 7.77 17.42 -7.48
C ASN A 91 7.86 18.17 -6.14
N ASP A 92 6.84 18.04 -5.29
CA ASP A 92 6.86 18.67 -3.97
C ASP A 92 7.85 17.93 -3.03
N PRO A 93 8.80 18.64 -2.41
CA PRO A 93 9.71 18.05 -1.42
C PRO A 93 8.99 17.33 -0.27
N ALA A 94 7.80 17.79 0.11
CA ALA A 94 7.00 17.16 1.16
C ALA A 94 6.57 15.72 0.79
N THR A 95 6.28 15.45 -0.47
CA THR A 95 5.96 14.09 -0.95
C THR A 95 7.15 13.14 -0.79
N ARG A 96 8.34 13.60 -1.17
CA ARG A 96 9.58 12.84 -0.98
C ARG A 96 9.85 12.58 0.50
N ALA A 97 9.71 13.59 1.33
CA ALA A 97 9.91 13.48 2.77
C ALA A 97 8.93 12.47 3.41
N ALA A 98 7.66 12.49 2.99
CA ALA A 98 6.65 11.54 3.46
C ALA A 98 7.02 10.08 3.12
N LEU A 99 7.47 9.82 1.90
CA LEU A 99 7.91 8.48 1.50
C LEU A 99 9.17 8.05 2.27
N GLN A 100 10.16 8.94 2.40
CA GLN A 100 11.38 8.65 3.16
C GLN A 100 11.09 8.36 4.63
N ALA A 101 10.15 9.07 5.24
CA ALA A 101 9.73 8.78 6.62
C ALA A 101 9.11 7.37 6.76
N GLN A 102 8.35 6.91 5.78
CA GLN A 102 7.79 5.55 5.78
C GLN A 102 8.90 4.50 5.65
N ILE A 103 9.86 4.71 4.77
CA ILE A 103 11.01 3.82 4.59
C ILE A 103 11.84 3.75 5.90
N ALA A 104 12.16 4.89 6.48
CA ALA A 104 12.91 4.95 7.75
C ALA A 104 12.13 4.26 8.89
N GLY A 105 10.81 4.42 8.93
CA GLY A 105 9.96 3.73 9.90
C GLY A 105 9.95 2.22 9.74
N ALA A 106 9.97 1.72 8.51
CA ALA A 106 10.06 0.29 8.22
C ALA A 106 11.42 -0.28 8.66
N GLU A 107 12.52 0.42 8.36
CA GLU A 107 13.85 0.04 8.79
C GLU A 107 13.96 0.00 10.33
N ALA A 108 13.46 1.03 11.00
CA ALA A 108 13.45 1.09 12.47
C ALA A 108 12.60 -0.02 13.11
N ALA A 109 11.55 -0.49 12.43
CA ALA A 109 10.71 -1.60 12.86
C ALA A 109 11.29 -2.97 12.52
N GLY A 110 12.46 -3.05 11.87
CA GLY A 110 13.10 -4.29 11.48
C GLY A 110 12.44 -4.99 10.30
N VAL A 111 11.73 -4.27 9.44
CA VAL A 111 11.09 -4.82 8.25
C VAL A 111 12.15 -5.14 7.20
N GLU A 112 12.23 -6.42 6.80
CA GLU A 112 13.23 -6.91 5.84
C GLU A 112 12.66 -7.19 4.45
N GLY A 113 11.34 -7.15 4.30
CA GLY A 113 10.68 -7.43 3.02
C GLY A 113 9.19 -7.13 3.06
N THR A 114 8.52 -7.35 1.93
CA THR A 114 7.09 -7.08 1.76
C THR A 114 6.36 -8.33 1.25
N PRO A 115 5.12 -8.57 1.69
CA PRO A 115 4.44 -7.84 2.75
C PRO A 115 4.96 -8.20 4.16
N THR A 116 4.99 -7.22 5.05
CA THR A 116 5.20 -7.41 6.49
C THR A 116 4.02 -6.80 7.23
N LEU A 117 3.42 -7.55 8.14
CA LEU A 117 2.19 -7.17 8.80
C LEU A 117 2.38 -7.04 10.31
N PHE A 118 1.75 -6.02 10.87
CA PHE A 118 1.70 -5.78 12.32
C PHE A 118 0.24 -5.65 12.76
N VAL A 119 -0.09 -6.20 13.91
CA VAL A 119 -1.37 -5.99 14.58
C VAL A 119 -1.11 -5.30 15.91
N ASN A 120 -1.61 -4.09 16.08
CA ASN A 120 -1.36 -3.25 17.25
C ASN A 120 0.14 -3.18 17.63
N GLY A 121 0.99 -2.96 16.62
CA GLY A 121 2.44 -2.84 16.80
C GLY A 121 3.21 -4.14 16.98
N LYS A 122 2.52 -5.28 16.98
CA LYS A 122 3.17 -6.60 17.07
C LYS A 122 3.28 -7.26 15.70
N PRO A 123 4.45 -7.75 15.30
CA PRO A 123 4.62 -8.42 14.02
C PRO A 123 3.80 -9.71 13.97
N VAL A 124 3.24 -9.99 12.80
CA VAL A 124 2.52 -11.24 12.51
C VAL A 124 3.45 -12.17 11.75
N ALA A 125 3.52 -13.43 12.17
CA ALA A 125 4.30 -14.44 11.46
C ALA A 125 3.58 -14.85 10.17
N GLY A 126 4.03 -14.31 9.05
CA GLY A 126 3.44 -14.53 7.73
C GLY A 126 2.34 -13.53 7.38
N TYR A 127 1.65 -13.79 6.27
CA TYR A 127 0.65 -12.89 5.70
C TYR A 127 -0.58 -13.64 5.16
N SER A 128 -0.85 -14.84 5.68
CA SER A 128 -2.07 -15.58 5.36
C SER A 128 -3.29 -15.03 6.12
N LEU A 129 -4.48 -15.29 5.61
CA LEU A 129 -5.70 -14.92 6.30
C LEU A 129 -5.79 -15.56 7.70
N ASP A 130 -5.35 -16.82 7.82
CA ASP A 130 -5.37 -17.54 9.10
C ASP A 130 -4.41 -16.92 10.11
N ALA A 131 -3.19 -16.57 9.69
CA ALA A 131 -2.21 -15.90 10.56
C ALA A 131 -2.74 -14.54 11.05
N LEU A 132 -3.36 -13.75 10.17
CA LEU A 132 -3.96 -12.48 10.54
C LEU A 132 -5.17 -12.66 11.47
N SER A 133 -6.04 -13.62 11.18
CA SER A 133 -7.20 -13.92 12.03
C SER A 133 -6.75 -14.37 13.43
N ALA A 134 -5.74 -15.22 13.51
CA ALA A 134 -5.19 -15.65 14.79
C ALA A 134 -4.61 -14.48 15.62
N ALA A 135 -4.08 -13.45 14.97
CA ALA A 135 -3.58 -12.26 15.64
C ALA A 135 -4.68 -11.28 16.05
N VAL A 136 -5.78 -11.19 15.26
CA VAL A 136 -6.86 -10.21 15.46
C VAL A 136 -7.95 -10.74 16.39
N ASP A 137 -8.43 -11.96 16.20
CA ASP A 137 -9.61 -12.48 16.90
C ASP A 137 -9.50 -12.42 18.44
N PRO A 138 -8.35 -12.73 19.06
CA PRO A 138 -8.22 -12.61 20.51
C PRO A 138 -8.40 -11.17 21.03
N LEU A 139 -8.04 -10.17 20.21
CA LEU A 139 -8.14 -8.76 20.57
C LEU A 139 -9.59 -8.24 20.50
N LEU A 140 -10.42 -8.87 19.66
CA LEU A 140 -11.83 -8.50 19.50
C LEU A 140 -12.73 -9.09 20.58
N ARG A 141 -12.25 -10.07 21.34
CA ARG A 141 -12.99 -10.72 22.43
C ARG A 141 -12.87 -10.01 23.79
N ARG A 142 -12.14 -8.93 23.84
CA ARG A 142 -11.88 -8.18 25.07
C ARG A 142 -12.91 -7.11 25.36
#